data_53a716d25501bbf15051a8fef7e51a9c
#
_entry.id   53a716d25501bbf15051a8fef7e51a9c
#
_cell.length_a   1.000
_cell.length_b   1.000
_cell.length_c   1.000
_cell.angle_alpha   90.00
_cell.angle_beta   90.00
_cell.angle_gamma   90.00
#
_symmetry.space_group_name_H-M   'P 1'
#
loop_
_entity.id
_entity.type
_entity.pdbx_description
1 polymer ?
#
loop_
_entity_poly.entity_id
_entity_poly.type
_entity_poly.pdbx_seq_one_letter_code
_entity_poly.pdbx_strand_id
1 'polypeptide(L)'
;MARAAGVKVRNLRYYQERGLLPPPRREGRIAWYSADHLTRLRLISDLLGRGYTVNGIAELLHAWEAGGGLSQLLGLERAMTRDWVHEEPVTMTLAELRALFGPAGTAEDTRRAAELGYVRIEGDRVTHRSRRLLEATLTLVRQGVPLAEILDAGDFVQTQAAALADRFVGLFRRHVIGPDGLERLSATQLDHISDAVAALRPVAGEVVASEFARAMARRVEAEVAELLRRDG
;
A
#
# COMPACT_ATOMS: atom_id res chain seq x y z
N MET A 1 -4.97 -20.28 22.90
CA MET A 1 -4.63 -18.93 22.47
C MET A 1 -3.50 -18.90 21.45
N ALA A 2 -2.28 -19.36 21.72
CA ALA A 2 -1.18 -19.36 20.75
C ALA A 2 -1.57 -19.95 19.38
N ARG A 3 -2.26 -21.10 19.37
CA ARG A 3 -2.78 -21.72 18.14
C ARG A 3 -3.81 -20.87 17.42
N ALA A 4 -4.66 -20.15 18.14
CA ALA A 4 -5.69 -19.28 17.56
C ALA A 4 -5.12 -17.97 16.97
N ALA A 5 -3.91 -17.60 17.37
CA ALA A 5 -3.15 -16.45 16.83
C ALA A 5 -2.05 -16.85 15.84
N GLY A 6 -1.90 -18.14 15.52
CA GLY A 6 -0.86 -18.61 14.59
C GLY A 6 0.58 -18.51 15.12
N VAL A 7 0.76 -18.33 16.45
CA VAL A 7 2.10 -18.14 17.05
C VAL A 7 2.55 -19.36 17.86
N LYS A 8 3.85 -19.57 17.99
CA LYS A 8 4.41 -20.62 18.85
C LYS A 8 4.27 -20.24 20.32
N VAL A 9 3.98 -21.22 21.20
CA VAL A 9 3.81 -21.00 22.65
C VAL A 9 5.03 -20.31 23.29
N ARG A 10 6.25 -20.59 22.83
CA ARG A 10 7.48 -19.94 23.30
C ARG A 10 7.47 -18.42 23.02
N ASN A 11 6.90 -17.99 21.90
CA ASN A 11 6.82 -16.58 21.55
C ASN A 11 5.86 -15.84 22.48
N LEU A 12 4.82 -16.51 22.96
CA LEU A 12 3.85 -15.95 23.90
C LEU A 12 4.53 -15.57 25.23
N ARG A 13 5.41 -16.43 25.75
CA ARG A 13 6.22 -16.14 26.94
C ARG A 13 7.20 -15.00 26.69
N TYR A 14 7.88 -15.05 25.55
CA TYR A 14 8.83 -14.02 25.16
C TYR A 14 8.16 -12.63 25.04
N TYR A 15 6.96 -12.56 24.48
CA TYR A 15 6.21 -11.29 24.38
C TYR A 15 5.75 -10.79 25.74
N GLN A 16 5.41 -11.69 26.68
CA GLN A 16 5.11 -11.32 28.07
C GLN A 16 6.34 -10.77 28.81
N GLU A 17 7.48 -11.43 28.67
CA GLU A 17 8.75 -10.99 29.26
C GLU A 17 9.21 -9.63 28.75
N ARG A 18 8.87 -9.29 27.50
CA ARG A 18 9.16 -8.00 26.87
C ARG A 18 8.07 -6.94 27.05
N GLY A 19 7.04 -7.22 27.84
CA GLY A 19 5.94 -6.27 28.07
C GLY A 19 4.98 -6.07 26.89
N LEU A 20 5.17 -6.81 25.78
CA LEU A 20 4.27 -6.69 24.64
C LEU A 20 2.90 -7.30 24.88
N LEU A 21 2.80 -8.29 25.77
CA LEU A 21 1.56 -8.99 26.10
C LEU A 21 1.35 -8.94 27.61
N PRO A 22 0.21 -8.45 28.11
CA PRO A 22 -0.06 -8.45 29.55
C PRO A 22 -0.10 -9.87 30.12
N PRO A 23 0.13 -10.04 31.41
CA PRO A 23 0.06 -11.35 32.05
C PRO A 23 -1.38 -11.88 32.04
N PRO A 24 -1.59 -13.20 31.84
CA PRO A 24 -2.90 -13.80 31.91
C PRO A 24 -3.43 -13.84 33.36
N ARG A 25 -4.74 -13.85 33.51
CA ARG A 25 -5.36 -14.17 34.81
C ARG A 25 -4.99 -15.60 35.18
N ARG A 26 -4.51 -15.82 36.42
CA ARG A 26 -4.15 -17.13 36.92
C ARG A 26 -5.19 -17.61 37.91
N GLU A 27 -5.65 -18.84 37.73
CA GLU A 27 -6.44 -19.60 38.71
C GLU A 27 -5.69 -20.91 38.99
N GLY A 28 -4.97 -20.94 40.09
CA GLY A 28 -4.07 -22.04 40.42
C GLY A 28 -2.96 -22.18 39.37
N ARG A 29 -2.89 -23.35 38.73
CA ARG A 29 -1.90 -23.65 37.67
C ARG A 29 -2.36 -23.27 36.24
N ILE A 30 -3.62 -22.83 36.10
CA ILE A 30 -4.22 -22.53 34.79
C ILE A 30 -4.08 -21.05 34.49
N ALA A 31 -3.61 -20.73 33.28
CA ALA A 31 -3.50 -19.36 32.75
C ALA A 31 -4.68 -19.07 31.79
N TRP A 32 -5.51 -18.11 32.17
CA TRP A 32 -6.67 -17.65 31.40
C TRP A 32 -6.32 -16.40 30.61
N TYR A 33 -6.59 -16.44 29.31
CA TYR A 33 -6.35 -15.33 28.37
C TYR A 33 -7.69 -14.82 27.85
N SER A 34 -7.86 -13.50 27.81
CA SER A 34 -9.05 -12.82 27.27
C SER A 34 -9.00 -12.68 25.74
N ALA A 35 -10.09 -12.18 25.17
CA ALA A 35 -10.15 -11.81 23.76
C ALA A 35 -9.13 -10.72 23.41
N ASP A 36 -8.86 -9.78 24.34
CA ASP A 36 -7.87 -8.70 24.15
C ASP A 36 -6.46 -9.24 23.99
N HIS A 37 -6.10 -10.28 24.76
CA HIS A 37 -4.81 -10.96 24.57
C HIS A 37 -4.67 -11.55 23.15
N LEU A 38 -5.77 -12.12 22.61
CA LEU A 38 -5.75 -12.69 21.26
C LEU A 38 -5.61 -11.60 20.20
N THR A 39 -6.34 -10.51 20.36
CA THR A 39 -6.27 -9.35 19.46
C THR A 39 -4.89 -8.73 19.46
N ARG A 40 -4.32 -8.50 20.65
CA ARG A 40 -2.97 -7.97 20.81
C ARG A 40 -1.90 -8.89 20.23
N LEU A 41 -2.06 -10.18 20.36
CA LEU A 41 -1.11 -11.16 19.84
C LEU A 41 -1.13 -11.21 18.30
N ARG A 42 -2.30 -11.06 17.69
CA ARG A 42 -2.45 -10.92 16.24
C ARG A 42 -1.77 -9.64 15.72
N LEU A 43 -1.99 -8.51 16.41
CA LEU A 43 -1.33 -7.25 16.08
C LEU A 43 0.20 -7.36 16.12
N ILE A 44 0.76 -7.95 17.19
CA ILE A 44 2.21 -8.18 17.30
C ILE A 44 2.72 -9.02 16.11
N SER A 45 1.98 -10.08 15.74
CA SER A 45 2.35 -10.94 14.61
C SER A 45 2.32 -10.20 13.28
N ASP A 46 1.32 -9.36 13.05
CA ASP A 46 1.17 -8.56 11.84
C ASP A 46 2.28 -7.51 11.71
N LEU A 47 2.61 -6.81 12.81
CA LEU A 47 3.70 -5.84 12.82
C LEU A 47 5.07 -6.49 12.59
N LEU A 48 5.31 -7.67 13.19
CA LEU A 48 6.52 -8.45 12.92
C LEU A 48 6.61 -8.90 11.46
N GLY A 49 5.49 -9.33 10.88
CA GLY A 49 5.39 -9.70 9.47
C GLY A 49 5.69 -8.55 8.51
N ARG A 50 5.52 -7.31 8.96
CA ARG A 50 5.85 -6.05 8.23
C ARG A 50 7.26 -5.55 8.50
N GLY A 51 8.09 -6.27 9.27
CA GLY A 51 9.48 -5.92 9.51
C GLY A 51 9.73 -5.03 10.74
N TYR A 52 8.73 -4.75 11.57
CA TYR A 52 8.94 -4.05 12.84
C TYR A 52 9.74 -4.93 13.79
N THR A 53 10.64 -4.32 14.56
CA THR A 53 11.39 -5.03 15.61
C THR A 53 10.53 -5.20 16.86
N VAL A 54 10.82 -6.22 17.65
CA VAL A 54 10.12 -6.46 18.94
C VAL A 54 10.19 -5.25 19.86
N ASN A 55 11.35 -4.57 19.91
CA ASN A 55 11.53 -3.35 20.71
C ASN A 55 10.70 -2.18 20.17
N GLY A 56 10.70 -1.95 18.86
CA GLY A 56 9.86 -0.92 18.23
C GLY A 56 8.35 -1.15 18.48
N ILE A 57 7.91 -2.42 18.47
CA ILE A 57 6.52 -2.77 18.81
C ILE A 57 6.25 -2.51 20.29
N ALA A 58 7.20 -2.80 21.20
CA ALA A 58 7.05 -2.51 22.63
C ALA A 58 6.93 -1.00 22.87
N GLU A 59 7.76 -0.17 22.26
CA GLU A 59 7.70 1.28 22.36
C GLU A 59 6.36 1.82 21.82
N LEU A 60 5.91 1.33 20.66
CA LEU A 60 4.60 1.64 20.10
C LEU A 60 3.46 1.28 21.06
N LEU A 61 3.46 0.11 21.65
CA LEU A 61 2.42 -0.35 22.57
C LEU A 61 2.46 0.42 23.90
N HIS A 62 3.63 0.77 24.41
CA HIS A 62 3.77 1.58 25.65
C HIS A 62 3.34 3.03 25.46
N ALA A 63 3.74 3.69 24.38
CA ALA A 63 3.27 5.03 24.03
C ALA A 63 1.74 5.07 23.93
N TRP A 64 1.16 3.99 23.51
CA TRP A 64 -0.25 3.81 23.34
C TRP A 64 -1.03 3.54 24.64
N GLU A 65 -0.51 2.72 25.53
CA GLU A 65 -1.10 2.45 26.87
C GLU A 65 -1.14 3.70 27.73
N ALA A 66 -0.28 4.69 27.43
CA ALA A 66 -0.26 5.97 28.10
C ALA A 66 -1.39 6.93 27.68
N GLY A 67 -2.11 6.67 26.58
CA GLY A 67 -3.12 7.63 26.10
C GLY A 67 -4.24 7.11 25.19
N GLY A 68 -4.23 5.87 24.73
CA GLY A 68 -5.25 5.40 23.77
C GLY A 68 -5.52 3.89 23.78
N GLY A 69 -6.74 3.48 23.55
CA GLY A 69 -7.14 2.06 23.53
C GLY A 69 -6.65 1.31 22.28
N LEU A 70 -6.38 0.00 22.43
CA LEU A 70 -5.93 -0.91 21.36
C LEU A 70 -6.85 -0.91 20.12
N SER A 71 -8.16 -0.72 20.31
CA SER A 71 -9.16 -0.64 19.24
C SER A 71 -8.94 0.56 18.30
N GLN A 72 -8.40 1.66 18.82
CA GLN A 72 -8.14 2.88 18.05
C GLN A 72 -6.88 2.76 17.21
N LEU A 73 -5.85 2.07 17.73
CA LEU A 73 -4.66 1.69 16.97
C LEU A 73 -5.04 0.85 15.75
N LEU A 74 -5.86 -0.17 15.97
CA LEU A 74 -6.34 -1.03 14.90
C LEU A 74 -7.22 -0.28 13.90
N GLY A 75 -7.96 0.73 14.35
CA GLY A 75 -8.75 1.63 13.51
C GLY A 75 -7.85 2.49 12.61
N LEU A 76 -6.88 3.19 13.21
CA LEU A 76 -5.92 4.02 12.48
C LEU A 76 -5.06 3.17 11.53
N GLU A 77 -4.53 2.04 11.99
CA GLU A 77 -3.78 1.13 11.13
C GLU A 77 -4.61 0.66 9.94
N ARG A 78 -5.86 0.22 10.16
CA ARG A 78 -6.76 -0.16 9.07
C ARG A 78 -7.06 1.00 8.13
N ALA A 79 -7.22 2.22 8.63
CA ALA A 79 -7.43 3.40 7.80
C ALA A 79 -6.19 3.72 6.97
N MET A 80 -5.00 3.59 7.52
CA MET A 80 -3.73 3.87 6.84
C MET A 80 -3.28 2.75 5.90
N THR A 81 -3.57 1.48 6.23
CA THR A 81 -3.10 0.30 5.49
C THR A 81 -4.15 -0.33 4.57
N ARG A 82 -5.42 0.11 4.62
CA ARG A 82 -6.40 -0.29 3.61
C ARG A 82 -5.85 0.03 2.23
N ASP A 83 -5.90 -0.95 1.35
CA ASP A 83 -5.39 -0.81 -0.01
C ASP A 83 -5.94 0.45 -0.67
N TRP A 84 -5.04 1.38 -1.00
CA TRP A 84 -5.35 2.58 -1.77
C TRP A 84 -5.75 2.22 -3.20
N VAL A 85 -5.37 1.04 -3.63
CA VAL A 85 -5.63 0.52 -4.97
C VAL A 85 -6.10 -0.92 -4.85
N HIS A 86 -7.29 -1.22 -5.36
CA HIS A 86 -7.73 -2.59 -5.59
C HIS A 86 -7.09 -3.08 -6.91
N GLU A 87 -5.88 -3.61 -6.81
CA GLU A 87 -5.21 -4.25 -7.94
C GLU A 87 -5.37 -5.76 -7.83
N GLU A 88 -5.87 -6.37 -8.89
CA GLU A 88 -5.92 -7.82 -9.02
C GLU A 88 -4.62 -8.29 -9.70
N PRO A 89 -3.72 -8.97 -8.98
CA PRO A 89 -2.52 -9.52 -9.57
C PRO A 89 -2.86 -10.67 -10.51
N VAL A 90 -2.06 -10.82 -11.57
CA VAL A 90 -2.17 -11.91 -12.54
C VAL A 90 -0.86 -12.67 -12.54
N THR A 91 -0.93 -13.99 -12.29
CA THR A 91 0.23 -14.87 -12.33
C THR A 91 0.16 -15.77 -13.57
N MET A 92 1.27 -15.84 -14.29
CA MET A 92 1.44 -16.66 -15.49
C MET A 92 2.89 -17.16 -15.58
N THR A 93 3.19 -18.00 -16.54
CA THR A 93 4.57 -18.37 -16.87
C THR A 93 5.25 -17.27 -17.70
N LEU A 94 6.57 -17.27 -17.71
CA LEU A 94 7.35 -16.36 -18.56
C LEU A 94 7.06 -16.59 -20.05
N ALA A 95 6.78 -17.84 -20.43
CA ALA A 95 6.39 -18.20 -21.81
C ALA A 95 5.02 -17.60 -22.19
N GLU A 96 4.04 -17.67 -21.30
CA GLU A 96 2.72 -17.06 -21.50
C GLU A 96 2.81 -15.54 -21.59
N LEU A 97 3.61 -14.89 -20.73
CA LEU A 97 3.83 -13.44 -20.79
C LEU A 97 4.43 -13.04 -22.15
N ARG A 98 5.44 -13.77 -22.62
CA ARG A 98 6.06 -13.53 -23.93
C ARG A 98 5.07 -13.75 -25.08
N ALA A 99 4.22 -14.77 -24.99
CA ALA A 99 3.20 -15.03 -25.99
C ALA A 99 2.15 -13.91 -26.07
N LEU A 100 1.79 -13.28 -24.95
CA LEU A 100 0.86 -12.14 -24.91
C LEU A 100 1.39 -10.91 -25.67
N PHE A 101 2.68 -10.63 -25.55
CA PHE A 101 3.32 -9.47 -26.20
C PHE A 101 3.89 -9.81 -27.59
N GLY A 102 4.06 -11.09 -27.91
CA GLY A 102 4.64 -11.52 -29.18
C GLY A 102 6.03 -10.91 -29.42
N PRO A 103 6.32 -10.47 -30.67
CA PRO A 103 7.59 -9.86 -31.01
C PRO A 103 7.86 -8.51 -30.29
N ALA A 104 6.83 -7.87 -29.80
CA ALA A 104 6.95 -6.56 -29.10
C ALA A 104 7.50 -6.71 -27.69
N GLY A 105 7.50 -7.91 -27.08
CA GLY A 105 7.99 -8.16 -25.73
C GLY A 105 9.39 -8.79 -25.73
N THR A 106 10.41 -8.01 -25.41
CA THR A 106 11.79 -8.50 -25.30
C THR A 106 12.13 -8.95 -23.88
N ALA A 107 13.26 -9.65 -23.72
CA ALA A 107 13.79 -9.99 -22.40
C ALA A 107 14.19 -8.74 -21.60
N GLU A 108 14.67 -7.71 -22.32
CA GLU A 108 15.01 -6.41 -21.76
C GLU A 108 13.79 -5.69 -21.19
N ASP A 109 12.67 -5.65 -21.96
CA ASP A 109 11.40 -5.06 -21.48
C ASP A 109 10.87 -5.78 -20.23
N THR A 110 11.02 -7.12 -20.20
CA THR A 110 10.61 -7.91 -19.03
C THR A 110 11.46 -7.55 -17.81
N ARG A 111 12.76 -7.37 -17.96
CA ARG A 111 13.67 -6.95 -16.90
C ARG A 111 13.31 -5.55 -16.41
N ARG A 112 13.13 -4.60 -17.32
CA ARG A 112 12.74 -3.23 -17.01
C ARG A 112 11.37 -3.16 -16.30
N ALA A 113 10.39 -3.94 -16.75
CA ALA A 113 9.10 -4.05 -16.08
C ALA A 113 9.24 -4.57 -14.64
N ALA A 114 10.20 -5.45 -14.38
CA ALA A 114 10.49 -5.94 -13.02
C ALA A 114 11.19 -4.85 -12.17
N GLU A 115 12.14 -4.11 -12.71
CA GLU A 115 12.79 -2.97 -12.05
C GLU A 115 11.79 -1.88 -11.65
N LEU A 116 10.83 -1.59 -12.54
CA LEU A 116 9.73 -0.66 -12.28
C LEU A 116 8.63 -1.23 -11.35
N GLY A 117 8.75 -2.49 -10.93
CA GLY A 117 7.79 -3.13 -10.04
C GLY A 117 6.44 -3.47 -10.67
N TYR A 118 6.32 -3.49 -12.00
CA TYR A 118 5.11 -3.94 -12.70
C TYR A 118 4.95 -5.45 -12.63
N VAL A 119 6.07 -6.20 -12.68
CA VAL A 119 6.09 -7.64 -12.57
C VAL A 119 7.09 -8.09 -11.50
N ARG A 120 6.79 -9.23 -10.87
CA ARG A 120 7.71 -9.98 -10.01
C ARG A 120 7.99 -11.32 -10.65
N ILE A 121 9.28 -11.67 -10.78
CA ILE A 121 9.74 -12.90 -11.43
C ILE A 121 10.26 -13.84 -10.36
N GLU A 122 9.71 -15.05 -10.30
CA GLU A 122 10.11 -16.12 -9.37
C GLU A 122 10.29 -17.42 -10.16
N GLY A 123 11.52 -17.70 -10.57
CA GLY A 123 11.83 -18.82 -11.46
C GLY A 123 11.15 -18.67 -12.82
N ASP A 124 10.26 -19.59 -13.17
CA ASP A 124 9.46 -19.58 -14.41
C ASP A 124 8.14 -18.79 -14.28
N ARG A 125 7.79 -18.36 -13.09
CA ARG A 125 6.52 -17.65 -12.83
C ARG A 125 6.74 -16.14 -12.80
N VAL A 126 5.80 -15.44 -13.44
CA VAL A 126 5.73 -13.97 -13.43
C VAL A 126 4.39 -13.55 -12.86
N THR A 127 4.42 -12.70 -11.86
CA THR A 127 3.21 -12.09 -11.32
C THR A 127 3.19 -10.61 -11.69
N HIS A 128 2.26 -10.22 -12.57
CA HIS A 128 1.97 -8.82 -12.86
C HIS A 128 1.11 -8.25 -11.74
N ARG A 129 1.47 -7.07 -11.21
CA ARG A 129 0.80 -6.49 -10.04
C ARG A 129 -0.66 -6.11 -10.27
N SER A 130 -1.06 -5.82 -11.52
CA SER A 130 -2.39 -5.32 -11.84
C SER A 130 -2.88 -5.84 -13.20
N ARG A 131 -3.99 -6.55 -13.21
CA ARG A 131 -4.68 -7.00 -14.43
C ARG A 131 -5.02 -5.81 -15.34
N ARG A 132 -5.58 -4.74 -14.77
CA ARG A 132 -5.98 -3.54 -15.51
C ARG A 132 -4.82 -2.88 -16.24
N LEU A 133 -3.67 -2.75 -15.56
CA LEU A 133 -2.47 -2.18 -16.19
C LEU A 133 -1.92 -3.09 -17.28
N LEU A 134 -1.93 -4.40 -17.08
CA LEU A 134 -1.52 -5.36 -18.11
C LEU A 134 -2.40 -5.24 -19.36
N GLU A 135 -3.73 -5.21 -19.21
CA GLU A 135 -4.68 -5.08 -20.31
C GLU A 135 -4.54 -3.74 -21.04
N ALA A 136 -4.32 -2.64 -20.31
CA ALA A 136 -4.05 -1.33 -20.87
C ALA A 136 -2.75 -1.32 -21.70
N THR A 137 -1.67 -1.91 -21.17
CA THR A 137 -0.39 -2.06 -21.88
C THR A 137 -0.57 -2.87 -23.16
N LEU A 138 -1.25 -4.01 -23.10
CA LEU A 138 -1.53 -4.84 -24.27
C LEU A 138 -2.35 -4.08 -25.33
N THR A 139 -3.28 -3.24 -24.89
CA THR A 139 -4.07 -2.41 -25.80
C THR A 139 -3.19 -1.42 -26.56
N LEU A 140 -2.27 -0.74 -25.90
CA LEU A 140 -1.34 0.20 -26.52
C LEU A 140 -0.38 -0.52 -27.49
N VAL A 141 0.15 -1.68 -27.09
CA VAL A 141 1.03 -2.50 -27.95
C VAL A 141 0.30 -2.94 -29.22
N ARG A 142 -0.97 -3.32 -29.13
CA ARG A 142 -1.80 -3.66 -30.30
C ARG A 142 -2.04 -2.48 -31.24
N GLN A 143 -2.01 -1.27 -30.73
CA GLN A 143 -2.06 -0.03 -31.54
C GLN A 143 -0.71 0.37 -32.13
N GLY A 144 0.33 -0.45 -31.95
CA GLY A 144 1.66 -0.23 -32.49
C GLY A 144 2.60 0.59 -31.61
N VAL A 145 2.22 0.91 -30.38
CA VAL A 145 3.13 1.61 -29.46
C VAL A 145 4.20 0.65 -28.94
N PRO A 146 5.52 0.96 -29.09
CA PRO A 146 6.57 0.10 -28.58
C PRO A 146 6.48 -0.09 -27.06
N LEU A 147 6.69 -1.32 -26.59
CA LEU A 147 6.59 -1.64 -25.16
C LEU A 147 7.61 -0.85 -24.32
N ALA A 148 8.81 -0.61 -24.86
CA ALA A 148 9.83 0.20 -24.21
C ALA A 148 9.33 1.64 -23.92
N GLU A 149 8.65 2.28 -24.89
CA GLU A 149 8.09 3.63 -24.72
C GLU A 149 6.94 3.65 -23.69
N ILE A 150 6.14 2.58 -23.64
CA ILE A 150 5.09 2.44 -22.62
C ILE A 150 5.72 2.32 -21.23
N LEU A 151 6.81 1.58 -21.09
CA LEU A 151 7.52 1.45 -19.81
C LEU A 151 8.18 2.77 -19.39
N ASP A 152 8.74 3.53 -20.32
CA ASP A 152 9.30 4.85 -20.04
C ASP A 152 8.23 5.85 -19.62
N ALA A 153 7.08 5.85 -20.30
CA ALA A 153 5.92 6.63 -19.86
C ALA A 153 5.43 6.19 -18.47
N GLY A 154 5.45 4.90 -18.19
CA GLY A 154 5.09 4.34 -16.90
C GLY A 154 6.01 4.77 -15.76
N ASP A 155 7.31 4.80 -15.98
CA ASP A 155 8.33 5.32 -15.05
C ASP A 155 8.09 6.81 -14.74
N PHE A 156 7.86 7.61 -15.78
CA PHE A 156 7.48 9.00 -15.61
C PHE A 156 6.23 9.17 -14.76
N VAL A 157 5.16 8.42 -15.06
CA VAL A 157 3.91 8.48 -14.29
C VAL A 157 4.14 8.08 -12.83
N GLN A 158 4.93 7.05 -12.55
CA GLN A 158 5.27 6.66 -11.17
C GLN A 158 5.99 7.77 -10.42
N THR A 159 6.96 8.40 -11.06
CA THR A 159 7.71 9.53 -10.48
C THR A 159 6.79 10.71 -10.14
N GLN A 160 5.90 11.08 -11.08
CA GLN A 160 4.96 12.18 -10.85
C GLN A 160 3.92 11.81 -9.75
N ALA A 161 3.45 10.56 -9.76
CA ALA A 161 2.52 10.06 -8.73
C ALA A 161 3.14 10.09 -7.33
N ALA A 162 4.41 9.71 -7.19
CA ALA A 162 5.14 9.81 -5.92
C ALA A 162 5.23 11.27 -5.43
N ALA A 163 5.59 12.21 -6.31
CA ALA A 163 5.66 13.63 -5.97
C ALA A 163 4.28 14.20 -5.55
N LEU A 164 3.21 13.78 -6.22
CA LEU A 164 1.84 14.16 -5.85
C LEU A 164 1.46 13.57 -4.48
N ALA A 165 1.77 12.30 -4.25
CA ALA A 165 1.52 11.65 -2.96
C ALA A 165 2.23 12.38 -1.81
N ASP A 166 3.49 12.75 -1.98
CA ASP A 166 4.25 13.54 -0.99
C ASP A 166 3.58 14.88 -0.67
N ARG A 167 3.02 15.55 -1.69
CA ARG A 167 2.27 16.81 -1.52
C ARG A 167 1.01 16.60 -0.69
N PHE A 168 0.20 15.58 -1.00
CA PHE A 168 -1.03 15.28 -0.27
C PHE A 168 -0.73 14.85 1.17
N VAL A 169 0.25 13.97 1.37
CA VAL A 169 0.70 13.55 2.71
C VAL A 169 1.24 14.74 3.51
N GLY A 170 1.99 15.64 2.87
CA GLY A 170 2.49 16.86 3.49
C GLY A 170 1.37 17.82 3.94
N LEU A 171 0.31 17.99 3.14
CA LEU A 171 -0.88 18.75 3.52
C LEU A 171 -1.59 18.09 4.72
N PHE A 172 -1.83 16.80 4.66
CA PHE A 172 -2.46 16.04 5.73
C PHE A 172 -1.68 16.16 7.04
N ARG A 173 -0.36 15.95 7.00
CA ARG A 173 0.51 16.06 8.17
C ARG A 173 0.42 17.43 8.82
N ARG A 174 0.45 18.52 8.03
CA ARG A 174 0.42 19.89 8.57
C ARG A 174 -0.93 20.28 9.17
N HIS A 175 -2.03 19.85 8.55
CA HIS A 175 -3.35 20.39 8.87
C HIS A 175 -4.26 19.42 9.66
N VAL A 176 -3.98 18.12 9.62
CA VAL A 176 -4.79 17.11 10.31
C VAL A 176 -4.04 16.53 11.52
N ILE A 177 -2.77 16.16 11.35
CA ILE A 177 -1.96 15.64 12.47
C ILE A 177 -1.45 16.79 13.35
N GLY A 178 -1.02 17.90 12.74
CA GLY A 178 -0.47 19.05 13.46
C GLY A 178 1.03 18.90 13.83
N PRO A 179 1.59 19.92 14.49
CA PRO A 179 3.03 20.00 14.79
C PRO A 179 3.50 19.00 15.85
N ASP A 180 2.62 18.56 16.74
CA ASP A 180 2.97 17.68 17.86
C ASP A 180 3.13 16.20 17.44
N GLY A 181 2.82 15.86 16.18
CA GLY A 181 2.92 14.50 15.66
C GLY A 181 1.91 13.53 16.29
N LEU A 182 2.11 12.23 16.03
CA LEU A 182 1.21 11.17 16.51
C LEU A 182 1.42 10.80 17.98
N GLU A 183 2.54 11.21 18.58
CA GLU A 183 2.97 10.75 19.91
C GLU A 183 2.14 11.31 21.08
N ARG A 184 1.41 12.41 20.86
CA ARG A 184 0.62 13.10 21.89
C ARG A 184 -0.88 13.14 21.63
N LEU A 185 -1.35 12.36 20.66
CA LEU A 185 -2.76 12.37 20.28
C LEU A 185 -3.61 11.59 21.27
N SER A 186 -4.73 12.21 21.69
CA SER A 186 -5.77 11.53 22.44
C SER A 186 -6.53 10.53 21.55
N ALA A 187 -7.25 9.63 22.17
CA ALA A 187 -8.11 8.68 21.51
C ALA A 187 -9.06 9.33 20.48
N THR A 188 -9.74 10.39 20.89
CA THR A 188 -10.68 11.14 20.05
C THR A 188 -10.00 11.78 18.83
N GLN A 189 -8.75 12.27 19.00
CA GLN A 189 -7.98 12.82 17.89
C GLN A 189 -7.57 11.75 16.88
N LEU A 190 -7.28 10.54 17.34
CA LEU A 190 -6.95 9.40 16.47
C LEU A 190 -8.15 8.93 15.65
N ASP A 191 -9.35 8.88 16.26
CA ASP A 191 -10.59 8.59 15.52
C ASP A 191 -10.82 9.65 14.44
N HIS A 192 -10.67 10.94 14.79
CA HIS A 192 -10.78 12.03 13.82
C HIS A 192 -9.77 11.93 12.67
N ILE A 193 -8.51 11.56 12.95
CA ILE A 193 -7.48 11.33 11.92
C ILE A 193 -7.86 10.15 11.03
N SER A 194 -8.35 9.05 11.60
CA SER A 194 -8.80 7.88 10.83
C SER A 194 -9.93 8.23 9.87
N ASP A 195 -10.92 8.98 10.34
CA ASP A 195 -12.04 9.47 9.53
C ASP A 195 -11.56 10.42 8.42
N ALA A 196 -10.65 11.34 8.75
CA ALA A 196 -10.07 12.26 7.79
C ALA A 196 -9.27 11.52 6.70
N VAL A 197 -8.47 10.50 7.04
CA VAL A 197 -7.76 9.66 6.05
C VAL A 197 -8.75 8.93 5.15
N ALA A 198 -9.79 8.35 5.72
CA ALA A 198 -10.82 7.64 4.96
C ALA A 198 -11.57 8.57 3.98
N ALA A 199 -11.86 9.80 4.40
CA ALA A 199 -12.53 10.81 3.59
C ALA A 199 -11.62 11.38 2.48
N LEU A 200 -10.33 11.61 2.77
CA LEU A 200 -9.38 12.19 1.80
C LEU A 200 -8.95 11.23 0.70
N ARG A 201 -8.97 9.93 0.96
CA ARG A 201 -8.53 8.91 0.00
C ARG A 201 -9.25 8.99 -1.35
N PRO A 202 -10.60 8.96 -1.45
CA PRO A 202 -11.28 9.08 -2.74
C PRO A 202 -11.06 10.46 -3.37
N VAL A 203 -11.06 11.52 -2.57
CA VAL A 203 -10.90 12.90 -3.05
C VAL A 203 -9.56 13.13 -3.74
N ALA A 204 -8.46 12.61 -3.17
CA ALA A 204 -7.14 12.73 -3.79
C ALA A 204 -7.10 12.06 -5.17
N GLY A 205 -7.69 10.87 -5.30
CA GLY A 205 -7.78 10.16 -6.58
C GLY A 205 -8.63 10.91 -7.61
N GLU A 206 -9.79 11.41 -7.21
CA GLU A 206 -10.68 12.18 -8.08
C GLU A 206 -10.04 13.49 -8.59
N VAL A 207 -9.36 14.23 -7.71
CA VAL A 207 -8.66 15.46 -8.10
C VAL A 207 -7.59 15.17 -9.15
N VAL A 208 -6.74 14.17 -8.92
CA VAL A 208 -5.68 13.80 -9.87
C VAL A 208 -6.26 13.34 -11.20
N ALA A 209 -7.28 12.48 -11.18
CA ALA A 209 -7.92 11.99 -12.40
C ALA A 209 -8.58 13.12 -13.20
N SER A 210 -9.27 14.05 -12.54
CA SER A 210 -9.94 15.20 -13.16
C SER A 210 -8.92 16.16 -13.79
N GLU A 211 -7.86 16.52 -13.09
CA GLU A 211 -6.85 17.44 -13.61
C GLU A 211 -6.05 16.81 -14.74
N PHE A 212 -5.74 15.51 -14.65
CA PHE A 212 -5.11 14.79 -15.75
C PHE A 212 -5.99 14.76 -17.00
N ALA A 213 -7.29 14.45 -16.87
CA ALA A 213 -8.24 14.44 -17.98
C ALA A 213 -8.33 15.81 -18.65
N ARG A 214 -8.39 16.89 -17.87
CA ARG A 214 -8.39 18.28 -18.39
C ARG A 214 -7.09 18.61 -19.14
N ALA A 215 -5.95 18.20 -18.60
CA ALA A 215 -4.66 18.43 -19.25
C ALA A 215 -4.57 17.68 -20.58
N MET A 216 -5.04 16.43 -20.61
CA MET A 216 -5.11 15.63 -21.84
C MET A 216 -6.02 16.27 -22.90
N ALA A 217 -7.25 16.70 -22.50
CA ALA A 217 -8.16 17.35 -23.42
C ALA A 217 -7.54 18.58 -24.08
N ARG A 218 -6.96 19.50 -23.29
CA ARG A 218 -6.28 20.70 -23.82
C ARG A 218 -5.14 20.36 -24.75
N ARG A 219 -4.35 19.32 -24.45
CA ARG A 219 -3.21 18.92 -25.27
C ARG A 219 -3.64 18.31 -26.60
N VAL A 220 -4.65 17.45 -26.57
CA VAL A 220 -5.23 16.84 -27.79
C VAL A 220 -5.86 17.90 -28.68
N GLU A 221 -6.63 18.84 -28.13
CA GLU A 221 -7.19 19.96 -28.89
C GLU A 221 -6.10 20.80 -29.58
N ALA A 222 -5.03 21.12 -28.87
CA ALA A 222 -3.92 21.88 -29.43
C ALA A 222 -3.20 21.11 -30.57
N GLU A 223 -3.01 19.79 -30.41
CA GLU A 223 -2.38 18.95 -31.44
C GLU A 223 -3.24 18.87 -32.72
N VAL A 224 -4.55 18.65 -32.56
CA VAL A 224 -5.50 18.60 -33.65
C VAL A 224 -5.50 19.95 -34.40
N ALA A 225 -5.53 21.08 -33.68
CA ALA A 225 -5.49 22.41 -34.28
C ALA A 225 -4.17 22.69 -35.03
N GLU A 226 -3.06 22.11 -34.60
CA GLU A 226 -1.77 22.22 -35.28
C GLU A 226 -1.75 21.38 -36.57
N LEU A 227 -2.27 20.14 -36.53
CA LEU A 227 -2.38 19.27 -37.69
C LEU A 227 -3.23 19.93 -38.80
N LEU A 228 -4.41 20.44 -38.42
CA LEU A 228 -5.30 21.13 -39.38
C LEU A 228 -4.68 22.39 -40.01
N ARG A 229 -3.75 23.04 -39.33
CA ARG A 229 -3.02 24.20 -39.89
C ARG A 229 -1.89 23.85 -40.85
N ARG A 230 -1.37 22.61 -40.75
CA ARG A 230 -0.28 22.15 -41.65
C ARG A 230 -0.79 21.63 -43.00
N ASP A 231 -2.07 21.17 -43.01
CA ASP A 231 -2.70 20.55 -44.20
C ASP A 231 -3.54 21.57 -45.01
N GLY A 232 -3.65 22.85 -44.61
CA GLY A 232 -4.35 23.93 -45.29
C GLY A 232 -3.39 25.03 -45.75
#